data_0ebcf1393cf6b0de5586544c73eee23e
#
_entry.id   0ebcf1393cf6b0de5586544c73eee23e
#
_cell.length_a   1.000
_cell.length_b   1.000
_cell.length_c   1.000
_cell.angle_alpha   90.00
_cell.angle_beta   90.00
_cell.angle_gamma   90.00
#
_symmetry.space_group_name_H-M   'P 1'
#
loop_
_entity.id
_entity.type
_entity.pdbx_description
1 polymer ?
#
loop_
_entity_poly.entity_id
_entity_poly.type
_entity_poly.pdbx_seq_one_letter_code
_entity_poly.pdbx_strand_id
1 'polypeptide(L)'
;ISKFDSIIFDCDGVLVDIRNSYDHAINKTISAIMKELFNDEIGDIVTSKIHFGLKSVGGFNDEVAVVYAIVMTLVASKKSNIEFEELIVDVINNADESGINSIDSYFKEKNIDLIEIKSKLDYENSRKVSYIHKIFNQLFYGPKLYEEIFNERSQFSQKPLIDLDSVVLDTDLMSKLKSRFDSKIATVTGRGKFAFSYSMKNFLDDFDMENSVFLEDRPLNLA
;
A
#
# COMPACT_ATOMS: atom_id res chain seq x y z
N ILE A 1 3.02 -31.90 24.62
CA ILE A 1 2.62 -30.59 24.07
C ILE A 1 3.88 -29.99 23.47
N SER A 2 3.97 -29.87 22.14
CA SER A 2 5.08 -29.21 21.48
C SER A 2 5.19 -27.77 22.01
N LYS A 3 6.34 -27.42 22.62
CA LYS A 3 6.61 -26.07 23.06
C LYS A 3 7.06 -25.30 21.84
N PHE A 4 6.28 -24.31 21.43
CA PHE A 4 6.77 -23.31 20.48
C PHE A 4 7.80 -22.45 21.20
N ASP A 5 8.96 -22.26 20.58
CA ASP A 5 10.09 -21.53 21.17
C ASP A 5 10.22 -20.09 20.63
N SER A 6 9.46 -19.76 19.57
CA SER A 6 9.46 -18.47 18.92
C SER A 6 8.09 -18.13 18.38
N ILE A 7 7.85 -16.85 18.05
CA ILE A 7 6.66 -16.38 17.39
C ILE A 7 7.04 -15.38 16.27
N ILE A 8 6.36 -15.51 15.15
CA ILE A 8 6.53 -14.61 14.01
C ILE A 8 5.17 -13.96 13.72
N PHE A 9 5.15 -12.65 13.61
CA PHE A 9 3.95 -11.87 13.32
C PHE A 9 4.00 -11.33 11.89
N ASP A 10 2.83 -11.20 11.27
CA ASP A 10 2.62 -10.17 10.26
C ASP A 10 2.47 -8.80 10.94
N CYS A 11 2.72 -7.72 10.21
CA CYS A 11 2.62 -6.36 10.77
C CYS A 11 1.25 -5.75 10.50
N ASP A 12 0.93 -5.55 9.22
CA ASP A 12 -0.24 -4.78 8.80
C ASP A 12 -1.54 -5.53 9.07
N GLY A 13 -2.43 -4.91 9.84
CA GLY A 13 -3.67 -5.51 10.30
C GLY A 13 -3.53 -6.48 11.49
N VAL A 14 -2.30 -6.75 11.96
CA VAL A 14 -2.02 -7.64 13.11
C VAL A 14 -1.36 -6.86 14.26
N LEU A 15 -0.19 -6.27 14.02
CA LEU A 15 0.54 -5.45 14.99
C LEU A 15 0.14 -3.98 14.91
N VAL A 16 -0.21 -3.53 13.71
CA VAL A 16 -0.57 -2.14 13.40
C VAL A 16 -1.90 -2.12 12.66
N ASP A 17 -2.88 -1.38 13.18
CA ASP A 17 -4.09 -1.05 12.45
C ASP A 17 -3.77 0.08 11.47
N ILE A 18 -3.77 -0.25 10.19
CA ILE A 18 -3.36 0.60 9.07
C ILE A 18 -4.54 1.21 8.30
N ARG A 19 -5.79 0.88 8.67
CA ARG A 19 -6.98 1.26 7.89
C ARG A 19 -7.06 2.76 7.65
N ASN A 20 -6.81 3.55 8.68
CA ASN A 20 -6.87 5.01 8.55
C ASN A 20 -5.71 5.58 7.74
N SER A 21 -4.49 5.05 7.88
CA SER A 21 -3.31 5.56 7.17
C SER A 21 -3.35 5.22 5.68
N TYR A 22 -3.59 3.96 5.34
CA TYR A 22 -3.58 3.51 3.95
C TYR A 22 -4.82 3.96 3.17
N ASP A 23 -6.03 3.91 3.75
CA ASP A 23 -7.24 4.39 3.07
C ASP A 23 -7.12 5.88 2.70
N HIS A 24 -6.56 6.70 3.60
CA HIS A 24 -6.28 8.10 3.29
C HIS A 24 -5.16 8.26 2.26
N ALA A 25 -4.08 7.46 2.35
CA ALA A 25 -2.97 7.52 1.41
C ALA A 25 -3.41 7.16 -0.02
N ILE A 26 -4.22 6.10 -0.17
CA ILE A 26 -4.80 5.71 -1.45
C ILE A 26 -5.64 6.85 -2.04
N ASN A 27 -6.64 7.37 -1.30
CA ASN A 27 -7.51 8.44 -1.77
C ASN A 27 -6.74 9.72 -2.12
N LYS A 28 -5.79 10.16 -1.28
CA LYS A 28 -4.96 11.34 -1.54
C LYS A 28 -4.05 11.16 -2.75
N THR A 29 -3.50 9.95 -2.94
CA THR A 29 -2.65 9.65 -4.10
C THR A 29 -3.45 9.71 -5.40
N ILE A 30 -4.63 9.11 -5.43
CA ILE A 30 -5.53 9.17 -6.59
C ILE A 30 -5.91 10.62 -6.90
N SER A 31 -6.32 11.38 -5.89
CA SER A 31 -6.69 12.79 -6.03
C SER A 31 -5.53 13.63 -6.58
N ALA A 32 -4.30 13.43 -6.07
CA ALA A 32 -3.11 14.13 -6.54
C ALA A 32 -2.80 13.78 -8.02
N ILE A 33 -2.84 12.51 -8.39
CA ILE A 33 -2.59 12.05 -9.76
C ILE A 33 -3.65 12.62 -10.72
N MET A 34 -4.93 12.54 -10.36
CA MET A 34 -6.01 13.05 -11.22
C MET A 34 -5.93 14.56 -11.40
N LYS A 35 -5.57 15.29 -10.34
CA LYS A 35 -5.35 16.73 -10.43
C LYS A 35 -4.14 17.08 -11.30
N GLU A 36 -3.01 16.41 -11.11
CA GLU A 36 -1.76 16.71 -11.83
C GLU A 36 -1.84 16.34 -13.31
N LEU A 37 -2.35 15.15 -13.63
CA LEU A 37 -2.34 14.66 -15.01
C LEU A 37 -3.56 15.10 -15.84
N PHE A 38 -4.70 15.37 -15.20
CA PHE A 38 -5.98 15.61 -15.89
C PHE A 38 -6.64 16.94 -15.48
N ASN A 39 -6.05 17.69 -14.55
CA ASN A 39 -6.65 18.90 -13.94
C ASN A 39 -8.06 18.62 -13.38
N ASP A 40 -8.24 17.43 -12.81
CA ASP A 40 -9.49 16.93 -12.30
C ASP A 40 -9.47 16.83 -10.79
N GLU A 41 -10.34 17.59 -10.12
CA GLU A 41 -10.45 17.58 -8.66
C GLU A 41 -11.50 16.54 -8.24
N ILE A 42 -11.03 15.43 -7.71
CA ILE A 42 -11.88 14.36 -7.19
C ILE A 42 -11.78 14.27 -5.67
N GLY A 43 -12.90 13.96 -5.02
CA GLY A 43 -12.95 13.68 -3.59
C GLY A 43 -12.47 12.27 -3.24
N ASP A 44 -12.75 11.86 -2.00
CA ASP A 44 -12.49 10.49 -1.56
C ASP A 44 -13.53 9.56 -2.22
N ILE A 45 -13.06 8.69 -3.11
CA ILE A 45 -13.90 7.78 -3.89
C ILE A 45 -13.69 6.32 -3.50
N VAL A 46 -12.58 6.01 -2.84
CA VAL A 46 -12.26 4.64 -2.43
C VAL A 46 -13.00 4.32 -1.16
N THR A 47 -14.05 3.53 -1.29
CA THR A 47 -14.77 2.99 -0.17
C THR A 47 -14.11 1.70 0.32
N SER A 48 -14.38 1.32 1.57
CA SER A 48 -13.92 0.02 2.11
C SER A 48 -14.36 -1.16 1.23
N LYS A 49 -15.49 -1.04 0.52
CA LYS A 49 -15.97 -2.08 -0.41
C LYS A 49 -15.06 -2.22 -1.63
N ILE A 50 -14.63 -1.10 -2.23
CA ILE A 50 -13.72 -1.10 -3.38
C ILE A 50 -12.35 -1.64 -2.95
N HIS A 51 -11.79 -1.12 -1.85
CA HIS A 51 -10.51 -1.55 -1.32
C HIS A 51 -10.51 -3.06 -1.02
N PHE A 52 -11.49 -3.53 -0.24
CA PHE A 52 -11.63 -4.95 0.07
C PHE A 52 -11.84 -5.81 -1.17
N GLY A 53 -12.66 -5.33 -2.13
CA GLY A 53 -12.91 -6.04 -3.39
C GLY A 53 -11.60 -6.32 -4.15
N LEU A 54 -10.76 -5.31 -4.36
CA LEU A 54 -9.45 -5.48 -5.02
C LEU A 54 -8.50 -6.36 -4.20
N LYS A 55 -8.39 -6.14 -2.89
CA LYS A 55 -7.51 -6.94 -2.03
C LYS A 55 -7.91 -8.43 -2.00
N SER A 56 -9.21 -8.74 -2.06
CA SER A 56 -9.72 -10.11 -1.94
C SER A 56 -9.38 -11.01 -3.13
N VAL A 57 -9.02 -10.45 -4.28
CA VAL A 57 -8.63 -11.25 -5.47
C VAL A 57 -7.16 -11.71 -5.45
N GLY A 58 -6.38 -11.31 -4.44
CA GLY A 58 -5.03 -11.82 -4.19
C GLY A 58 -3.89 -11.12 -4.93
N GLY A 59 -4.16 -10.39 -6.01
CA GLY A 59 -3.14 -9.71 -6.83
C GLY A 59 -2.83 -8.26 -6.42
N PHE A 60 -3.54 -7.71 -5.42
CA PHE A 60 -3.45 -6.29 -5.02
C PHE A 60 -2.96 -6.14 -3.57
N ASN A 61 -1.90 -6.85 -3.23
CA ASN A 61 -1.30 -6.78 -1.89
C ASN A 61 -0.55 -5.47 -1.64
N ASP A 62 -0.17 -4.77 -2.71
CA ASP A 62 0.46 -3.44 -2.65
C ASP A 62 -0.63 -2.37 -2.81
N GLU A 63 -0.66 -1.38 -1.92
CA GLU A 63 -1.61 -0.26 -1.97
C GLU A 63 -1.46 0.58 -3.24
N VAL A 64 -0.26 0.65 -3.77
CA VAL A 64 -0.01 1.37 -5.04
C VAL A 64 -0.63 0.62 -6.23
N ALA A 65 -0.73 -0.72 -6.18
CA ALA A 65 -1.49 -1.49 -7.17
C ALA A 65 -3.00 -1.17 -7.12
N VAL A 66 -3.54 -0.96 -5.92
CA VAL A 66 -4.92 -0.49 -5.74
C VAL A 66 -5.11 0.90 -6.35
N VAL A 67 -4.18 1.84 -6.07
CA VAL A 67 -4.20 3.18 -6.70
C VAL A 67 -4.16 3.07 -8.22
N TYR A 68 -3.28 2.22 -8.77
CA TYR A 68 -3.18 1.98 -10.20
C TYR A 68 -4.53 1.54 -10.79
N ALA A 69 -5.13 0.50 -10.25
CA ALA A 69 -6.41 -0.03 -10.73
C ALA A 69 -7.50 1.04 -10.75
N ILE A 70 -7.58 1.85 -9.69
CA ILE A 70 -8.61 2.89 -9.57
C ILE A 70 -8.36 4.05 -10.53
N VAL A 71 -7.12 4.53 -10.68
CA VAL A 71 -6.79 5.59 -11.64
C VAL A 71 -7.06 5.13 -13.07
N MET A 72 -6.67 3.89 -13.43
CA MET A 72 -6.98 3.31 -14.73
C MET A 72 -8.48 3.25 -14.97
N THR A 73 -9.27 2.84 -13.98
CA THR A 73 -10.74 2.78 -14.06
C THR A 73 -11.37 4.16 -14.22
N LEU A 74 -10.89 5.18 -13.49
CA LEU A 74 -11.36 6.57 -13.62
C LEU A 74 -11.12 7.12 -15.03
N VAL A 75 -9.94 6.88 -15.58
CA VAL A 75 -9.61 7.34 -16.94
C VAL A 75 -10.44 6.56 -17.98
N ALA A 76 -10.62 5.26 -17.78
CA ALA A 76 -11.47 4.43 -18.63
C ALA A 76 -12.94 4.86 -18.61
N SER A 77 -13.48 5.18 -17.43
CA SER A 77 -14.84 5.71 -17.24
C SER A 77 -15.07 6.95 -18.10
N LYS A 78 -14.14 7.92 -18.04
CA LYS A 78 -14.20 9.14 -18.84
C LYS A 78 -14.12 8.88 -20.35
N LYS A 79 -13.29 7.94 -20.77
CA LYS A 79 -13.12 7.59 -22.21
C LYS A 79 -14.30 6.81 -22.78
N SER A 80 -14.94 5.96 -21.98
CA SER A 80 -16.05 5.09 -22.42
C SER A 80 -17.43 5.67 -22.13
N ASN A 81 -17.51 6.77 -21.37
CA ASN A 81 -18.75 7.36 -20.88
C ASN A 81 -19.60 6.36 -20.07
N ILE A 82 -18.92 5.50 -19.29
CA ILE A 82 -19.52 4.59 -18.30
C ILE A 82 -19.25 5.19 -16.93
N GLU A 83 -20.24 5.19 -16.02
CA GLU A 83 -20.07 5.70 -14.67
C GLU A 83 -19.00 4.91 -13.90
N PHE A 84 -18.20 5.61 -13.10
CA PHE A 84 -17.09 4.99 -12.36
C PHE A 84 -17.56 3.86 -11.44
N GLU A 85 -18.69 4.07 -10.75
CA GLU A 85 -19.25 3.12 -9.78
C GLU A 85 -19.68 1.80 -10.46
N GLU A 86 -20.15 1.86 -11.69
CA GLU A 86 -20.48 0.69 -12.50
C GLU A 86 -19.20 -0.01 -12.97
N LEU A 87 -18.28 0.77 -13.55
CA LEU A 87 -17.08 0.23 -14.15
C LEU A 87 -16.13 -0.40 -13.12
N ILE A 88 -16.00 0.17 -11.90
CA ILE A 88 -15.14 -0.39 -10.86
C ILE A 88 -15.63 -1.73 -10.34
N VAL A 89 -16.96 -1.94 -10.30
CA VAL A 89 -17.53 -3.25 -9.94
C VAL A 89 -17.17 -4.29 -11.01
N ASP A 90 -17.27 -3.90 -12.28
CA ASP A 90 -16.91 -4.78 -13.40
C ASP A 90 -15.42 -5.12 -13.39
N VAL A 91 -14.57 -4.13 -13.12
CA VAL A 91 -13.11 -4.29 -12.96
C VAL A 91 -12.80 -5.28 -11.83
N ILE A 92 -13.39 -5.11 -10.64
CA ILE A 92 -13.17 -6.01 -9.50
C ILE A 92 -13.61 -7.44 -9.83
N ASN A 93 -14.73 -7.62 -10.52
CA ASN A 93 -15.25 -8.93 -10.89
C ASN A 93 -14.39 -9.67 -11.94
N ASN A 94 -13.57 -8.94 -12.70
CA ASN A 94 -12.67 -9.48 -13.73
C ASN A 94 -11.19 -9.43 -13.32
N ALA A 95 -10.87 -8.85 -12.17
CA ALA A 95 -9.54 -8.88 -11.61
C ALA A 95 -9.20 -10.27 -11.06
N ASP A 96 -7.91 -10.63 -11.09
CA ASP A 96 -7.40 -11.90 -10.61
C ASP A 96 -6.04 -11.75 -9.89
N GLU A 97 -5.43 -12.86 -9.52
CA GLU A 97 -4.16 -12.91 -8.82
C GLU A 97 -2.97 -12.31 -9.59
N SER A 98 -3.10 -12.05 -10.90
CA SER A 98 -2.08 -11.34 -11.69
C SER A 98 -2.06 -9.83 -11.43
N GLY A 99 -2.98 -9.32 -10.60
CA GLY A 99 -3.00 -7.94 -10.13
C GLY A 99 -3.19 -6.93 -11.26
N ILE A 100 -2.27 -5.98 -11.41
CA ILE A 100 -2.38 -4.93 -12.43
C ILE A 100 -2.44 -5.48 -13.86
N ASN A 101 -1.87 -6.66 -14.12
CA ASN A 101 -1.93 -7.26 -15.45
C ASN A 101 -3.36 -7.67 -15.82
N SER A 102 -4.18 -8.08 -14.86
CA SER A 102 -5.60 -8.36 -15.10
C SER A 102 -6.36 -7.08 -15.49
N ILE A 103 -6.03 -5.94 -14.85
CA ILE A 103 -6.61 -4.64 -15.18
C ILE A 103 -6.28 -4.22 -16.61
N ASP A 104 -5.01 -4.34 -16.98
CA ASP A 104 -4.54 -4.01 -18.33
C ASP A 104 -5.22 -4.89 -19.40
N SER A 105 -5.32 -6.19 -19.12
CA SER A 105 -5.98 -7.17 -20.01
C SER A 105 -7.46 -6.85 -20.17
N TYR A 106 -8.15 -6.58 -19.06
CA TYR A 106 -9.57 -6.22 -19.06
C TYR A 106 -9.86 -4.99 -19.95
N PHE A 107 -9.10 -3.90 -19.78
CA PHE A 107 -9.34 -2.70 -20.60
C PHE A 107 -8.91 -2.88 -22.04
N LYS A 108 -7.90 -3.68 -22.33
CA LYS A 108 -7.52 -4.06 -23.69
C LYS A 108 -8.63 -4.86 -24.39
N GLU A 109 -9.26 -5.82 -23.72
CA GLU A 109 -10.38 -6.59 -24.24
C GLU A 109 -11.62 -5.72 -24.53
N LYS A 110 -11.85 -4.70 -23.67
CA LYS A 110 -12.91 -3.70 -23.88
C LYS A 110 -12.57 -2.67 -24.98
N ASN A 111 -11.39 -2.75 -25.60
CA ASN A 111 -10.87 -1.78 -26.59
C ASN A 111 -10.80 -0.34 -26.05
N ILE A 112 -10.51 -0.17 -24.75
CA ILE A 112 -10.29 1.13 -24.12
C ILE A 112 -8.79 1.38 -24.08
N ASP A 113 -8.32 2.34 -24.87
CA ASP A 113 -6.89 2.67 -24.95
C ASP A 113 -6.45 3.50 -23.73
N LEU A 114 -5.61 2.89 -22.91
CA LEU A 114 -5.02 3.47 -21.70
C LEU A 114 -3.49 3.48 -21.72
N ILE A 115 -2.84 3.26 -22.89
CA ILE A 115 -1.39 3.16 -23.02
C ILE A 115 -0.69 4.43 -22.50
N GLU A 116 -1.21 5.61 -22.81
CA GLU A 116 -0.63 6.88 -22.36
C GLU A 116 -0.64 7.01 -20.84
N ILE A 117 -1.77 6.68 -20.18
CA ILE A 117 -1.83 6.78 -18.71
C ILE A 117 -0.99 5.70 -18.06
N LYS A 118 -0.98 4.47 -18.57
CA LYS A 118 -0.11 3.40 -18.08
C LYS A 118 1.35 3.86 -18.10
N SER A 119 1.81 4.44 -19.21
CA SER A 119 3.17 4.98 -19.33
C SER A 119 3.46 6.11 -18.34
N LYS A 120 2.50 7.00 -18.08
CA LYS A 120 2.67 8.09 -17.10
C LYS A 120 2.71 7.61 -15.67
N LEU A 121 1.89 6.61 -15.31
CA LEU A 121 1.90 6.04 -13.96
C LEU A 121 3.19 5.28 -13.67
N ASP A 122 3.79 4.69 -14.69
CA ASP A 122 5.12 4.06 -14.63
C ASP A 122 5.26 3.01 -13.52
N TYR A 123 4.19 2.26 -13.25
CA TYR A 123 4.13 1.30 -12.14
C TYR A 123 5.18 0.19 -12.23
N GLU A 124 5.52 -0.26 -13.46
CA GLU A 124 6.43 -1.39 -13.71
C GLU A 124 7.90 -1.08 -13.38
N ASN A 125 8.23 0.21 -13.22
CA ASN A 125 9.56 0.62 -12.79
C ASN A 125 9.77 0.38 -11.29
N SER A 126 11.03 0.49 -10.87
CA SER A 126 11.35 0.29 -9.46
C SER A 126 10.55 1.27 -8.57
N ARG A 127 10.16 0.80 -7.38
CA ARG A 127 9.42 1.59 -6.39
C ARG A 127 10.08 2.92 -6.01
N LYS A 128 11.37 3.08 -6.27
CA LYS A 128 12.11 4.33 -5.98
C LYS A 128 11.95 5.39 -7.07
N VAL A 129 11.70 4.99 -8.32
CA VAL A 129 11.67 5.91 -9.47
C VAL A 129 10.29 6.03 -10.11
N SER A 130 9.42 5.06 -9.94
CA SER A 130 8.06 5.07 -10.48
C SER A 130 7.26 6.27 -9.99
N TYR A 131 6.61 6.97 -10.93
CA TYR A 131 5.81 8.16 -10.62
C TYR A 131 4.73 7.91 -9.56
N ILE A 132 3.96 6.84 -9.74
CA ILE A 132 2.85 6.52 -8.83
C ILE A 132 3.35 6.20 -7.41
N HIS A 133 4.47 5.46 -7.29
CA HIS A 133 5.08 5.18 -5.99
C HIS A 133 5.64 6.44 -5.33
N LYS A 134 6.23 7.36 -6.11
CA LYS A 134 6.74 8.63 -5.57
C LYS A 134 5.63 9.49 -4.97
N ILE A 135 4.50 9.61 -5.65
CA ILE A 135 3.34 10.35 -5.12
C ILE A 135 2.83 9.71 -3.83
N PHE A 136 2.62 8.39 -3.85
CA PHE A 136 2.15 7.64 -2.67
C PHE A 136 3.10 7.82 -1.48
N ASN A 137 4.39 7.60 -1.68
CA ASN A 137 5.39 7.68 -0.62
C ASN A 137 5.51 9.08 -0.02
N GLN A 138 5.44 10.14 -0.85
CA GLN A 138 5.48 11.51 -0.36
C GLN A 138 4.28 11.83 0.55
N LEU A 139 3.09 11.34 0.20
CA LEU A 139 1.87 11.54 0.97
C LEU A 139 1.86 10.67 2.24
N PHE A 140 2.29 9.42 2.13
CA PHE A 140 2.32 8.48 3.24
C PHE A 140 3.34 8.87 4.31
N TYR A 141 4.58 9.13 3.90
CA TYR A 141 5.65 9.49 4.84
C TYR A 141 5.66 10.99 5.21
N GLY A 142 5.03 11.84 4.40
CA GLY A 142 5.12 13.30 4.56
C GLY A 142 6.52 13.85 4.27
N PRO A 143 6.71 15.17 4.26
CA PRO A 143 7.91 15.79 3.69
C PRO A 143 9.20 15.40 4.42
N LYS A 144 9.18 15.37 5.75
CA LYS A 144 10.39 15.14 6.53
C LYS A 144 10.87 13.69 6.43
N LEU A 145 9.98 12.73 6.67
CA LEU A 145 10.34 11.31 6.61
C LEU A 145 10.65 10.89 5.18
N TYR A 146 9.93 11.43 4.19
CA TYR A 146 10.22 11.17 2.78
C TYR A 146 11.64 11.61 2.42
N GLU A 147 12.07 12.83 2.83
CA GLU A 147 13.43 13.31 2.60
C GLU A 147 14.48 12.44 3.31
N GLU A 148 14.22 11.97 4.53
CA GLU A 148 15.10 11.07 5.28
C GLU A 148 15.27 9.70 4.58
N ILE A 149 14.19 9.15 4.00
CA ILE A 149 14.21 7.80 3.40
C ILE A 149 14.79 7.83 1.98
N PHE A 150 14.36 8.81 1.16
CA PHE A 150 14.62 8.81 -0.28
C PHE A 150 15.69 9.83 -0.69
N ASN A 151 16.14 10.68 0.23
CA ASN A 151 17.07 11.80 -0.05
C ASN A 151 16.55 12.74 -1.17
N GLU A 152 15.23 12.90 -1.25
CA GLU A 152 14.52 13.75 -2.20
C GLU A 152 13.52 14.64 -1.43
N ARG A 153 13.29 15.86 -1.90
CA ARG A 153 12.28 16.74 -1.31
C ARG A 153 10.88 16.34 -1.77
N SER A 154 9.94 16.34 -0.82
CA SER A 154 8.53 16.18 -1.14
C SER A 154 7.97 17.46 -1.78
N GLN A 155 7.10 17.29 -2.78
CA GLN A 155 6.27 18.37 -3.33
C GLN A 155 5.03 18.68 -2.47
N PHE A 156 4.71 17.80 -1.52
CA PHE A 156 3.57 17.96 -0.60
C PHE A 156 4.07 18.45 0.75
N SER A 157 3.28 19.30 1.42
CA SER A 157 3.59 19.88 2.73
C SER A 157 2.69 19.35 3.87
N GLN A 158 1.82 18.38 3.57
CA GLN A 158 0.89 17.83 4.54
C GLN A 158 1.57 16.96 5.60
N LYS A 159 0.86 16.74 6.72
CA LYS A 159 1.32 15.83 7.77
C LYS A 159 1.43 14.41 7.24
N PRO A 160 2.40 13.62 7.77
CA PRO A 160 2.55 12.21 7.42
C PRO A 160 1.26 11.43 7.66
N LEU A 161 0.82 10.65 6.68
CA LEU A 161 -0.36 9.79 6.88
C LEU A 161 -0.02 8.53 7.70
N ILE A 162 1.24 8.12 7.74
CA ILE A 162 1.73 7.06 8.62
C ILE A 162 1.48 7.37 10.12
N ASP A 163 1.31 8.65 10.49
CA ASP A 163 0.95 9.05 11.86
C ASP A 163 -0.47 8.61 12.26
N LEU A 164 -1.28 8.17 11.30
CA LEU A 164 -2.62 7.61 11.53
C LEU A 164 -2.59 6.11 11.84
N ASP A 165 -1.42 5.49 11.78
CA ASP A 165 -1.23 4.11 12.22
C ASP A 165 -1.57 3.97 13.71
N SER A 166 -2.22 2.90 14.07
CA SER A 166 -2.53 2.59 15.46
C SER A 166 -1.94 1.24 15.85
N VAL A 167 -0.99 1.25 16.79
CA VAL A 167 -0.37 0.02 17.30
C VAL A 167 -1.37 -0.74 18.17
N VAL A 168 -1.57 -2.02 17.86
CA VAL A 168 -2.51 -2.90 18.57
C VAL A 168 -1.90 -3.48 19.85
N LEU A 169 -0.56 -3.63 19.86
CA LEU A 169 0.14 -4.13 21.04
C LEU A 169 0.11 -3.13 22.20
N ASP A 170 -0.11 -3.65 23.40
CA ASP A 170 0.16 -2.95 24.65
C ASP A 170 1.34 -3.58 25.41
N THR A 171 1.79 -2.90 26.46
CA THR A 171 2.96 -3.33 27.25
C THR A 171 2.70 -4.62 28.02
N ASP A 172 1.46 -4.89 28.44
CA ASP A 172 1.12 -6.12 29.17
C ASP A 172 1.16 -7.33 28.25
N LEU A 173 0.59 -7.22 27.03
CA LEU A 173 0.63 -8.27 26.04
C LEU A 173 2.10 -8.53 25.60
N MET A 174 2.89 -7.49 25.32
CA MET A 174 4.29 -7.64 24.96
C MET A 174 5.10 -8.35 26.08
N SER A 175 4.88 -7.98 27.35
CA SER A 175 5.53 -8.63 28.49
C SER A 175 5.22 -10.13 28.55
N LYS A 176 3.96 -10.51 28.31
CA LYS A 176 3.53 -11.91 28.26
C LYS A 176 4.17 -12.68 27.11
N LEU A 177 4.26 -12.04 25.92
CA LEU A 177 4.94 -12.63 24.75
C LEU A 177 6.42 -12.87 25.03
N LYS A 178 7.12 -11.88 25.57
CA LYS A 178 8.56 -12.01 25.95
C LYS A 178 8.78 -13.13 26.95
N SER A 179 7.97 -13.19 28.01
CA SER A 179 8.05 -14.25 29.01
C SER A 179 7.80 -15.64 28.43
N ARG A 180 6.92 -15.74 27.42
CA ARG A 180 6.52 -17.01 26.82
C ARG A 180 7.52 -17.52 25.78
N PHE A 181 8.14 -16.63 25.01
CA PHE A 181 8.98 -16.96 23.85
C PHE A 181 10.45 -16.57 24.05
N ASP A 182 10.87 -16.26 25.29
CA ASP A 182 12.26 -15.92 25.60
C ASP A 182 12.82 -14.82 24.67
N SER A 183 11.99 -13.79 24.41
CA SER A 183 12.29 -12.67 23.52
C SER A 183 12.56 -13.07 22.04
N LYS A 184 12.19 -14.28 21.61
CA LYS A 184 12.26 -14.71 20.21
C LYS A 184 11.00 -14.32 19.46
N ILE A 185 10.83 -13.02 19.26
CA ILE A 185 9.67 -12.40 18.62
C ILE A 185 10.18 -11.72 17.36
N ALA A 186 9.70 -12.16 16.18
CA ALA A 186 10.10 -11.61 14.88
C ALA A 186 8.88 -11.21 14.08
N THR A 187 9.10 -10.50 12.96
CA THR A 187 8.07 -10.18 11.98
C THR A 187 8.46 -10.62 10.59
N VAL A 188 7.47 -11.05 9.80
CA VAL A 188 7.58 -11.26 8.36
C VAL A 188 6.45 -10.46 7.72
N THR A 189 6.80 -9.42 6.96
CA THR A 189 5.82 -8.45 6.50
C THR A 189 6.16 -7.89 5.12
N GLY A 190 5.12 -7.48 4.39
CA GLY A 190 5.23 -6.64 3.20
C GLY A 190 5.50 -5.16 3.49
N ARG A 191 5.52 -4.77 4.76
CA ARG A 191 5.81 -3.41 5.20
C ARG A 191 7.30 -3.13 5.12
N GLY A 192 7.68 -1.90 4.70
CA GLY A 192 9.08 -1.48 4.71
C GLY A 192 9.65 -1.37 6.13
N LYS A 193 10.93 -1.71 6.30
CA LYS A 193 11.63 -1.70 7.59
C LYS A 193 11.52 -0.34 8.28
N PHE A 194 11.67 0.76 7.53
CA PHE A 194 11.53 2.10 8.09
C PHE A 194 10.12 2.35 8.64
N ALA A 195 9.08 2.02 7.86
CA ALA A 195 7.69 2.19 8.28
C ALA A 195 7.36 1.34 9.51
N PHE A 196 7.85 0.10 9.56
CA PHE A 196 7.73 -0.75 10.75
C PHE A 196 8.39 -0.09 11.97
N SER A 197 9.64 0.31 11.84
CA SER A 197 10.41 0.93 12.94
C SER A 197 9.76 2.23 13.43
N TYR A 198 9.20 3.01 12.52
CA TYR A 198 8.50 4.24 12.87
C TYR A 198 7.22 3.98 13.67
N SER A 199 6.36 3.10 13.19
CA SER A 199 5.08 2.81 13.85
C SER A 199 5.28 2.03 15.15
N MET A 200 6.23 1.09 15.18
CA MET A 200 6.53 0.22 16.32
C MET A 200 7.60 0.77 17.27
N LYS A 201 7.94 2.05 17.19
CA LYS A 201 9.06 2.67 17.93
C LYS A 201 9.09 2.38 19.44
N ASN A 202 7.93 2.19 20.06
CA ASN A 202 7.84 1.91 21.50
C ASN A 202 8.10 0.43 21.85
N PHE A 203 8.13 -0.45 20.86
CA PHE A 203 8.31 -1.89 21.01
C PHE A 203 9.47 -2.43 20.17
N LEU A 204 10.24 -1.57 19.52
CA LEU A 204 11.26 -1.98 18.55
C LEU A 204 12.32 -2.89 19.17
N ASP A 205 12.75 -2.58 20.40
CA ASP A 205 13.74 -3.37 21.14
C ASP A 205 13.22 -4.73 21.62
N ASP A 206 11.93 -4.97 21.49
CA ASP A 206 11.28 -6.23 21.86
C ASP A 206 11.23 -7.23 20.69
N PHE A 207 11.58 -6.79 19.48
CA PHE A 207 11.62 -7.63 18.28
C PHE A 207 13.04 -8.06 17.93
N ASP A 208 13.17 -9.31 17.50
CA ASP A 208 14.38 -9.84 16.88
C ASP A 208 14.48 -9.31 15.44
N MET A 209 15.08 -8.14 15.29
CA MET A 209 15.18 -7.44 14.01
C MET A 209 16.14 -8.14 13.02
N GLU A 210 17.07 -8.98 13.52
CA GLU A 210 17.99 -9.76 12.68
C GLU A 210 17.30 -10.93 11.98
N ASN A 211 16.30 -11.52 12.66
CA ASN A 211 15.50 -12.62 12.14
C ASN A 211 14.13 -12.16 11.61
N SER A 212 13.90 -10.85 11.53
CA SER A 212 12.70 -10.28 10.89
C SER A 212 12.93 -10.03 9.41
N VAL A 213 11.86 -10.16 8.59
CA VAL A 213 11.90 -9.99 7.13
C VAL A 213 10.95 -8.88 6.72
N PHE A 214 11.47 -7.91 5.98
CA PHE A 214 10.76 -6.74 5.52
C PHE A 214 10.64 -6.70 3.98
N LEU A 215 9.89 -5.74 3.48
CA LEU A 215 9.70 -5.54 2.06
C LEU A 215 11.01 -5.47 1.27
N GLU A 216 12.01 -4.77 1.82
CA GLU A 216 13.31 -4.54 1.18
C GLU A 216 14.17 -5.82 1.11
N ASP A 217 13.90 -6.80 1.96
CA ASP A 217 14.62 -8.07 2.02
C ASP A 217 14.15 -9.07 0.95
N ARG A 218 13.05 -8.76 0.24
CA ARG A 218 12.57 -9.60 -0.86
C ARG A 218 13.53 -9.55 -2.03
N PRO A 219 13.94 -10.70 -2.59
CA PRO A 219 14.67 -10.69 -3.85
C PRO A 219 13.82 -10.02 -4.94
N LEU A 220 14.42 -9.09 -5.70
CA LEU A 220 13.77 -8.30 -6.76
C LEU A 220 13.14 -9.15 -7.90
N ASN A 221 13.27 -10.48 -7.86
CA ASN A 221 12.90 -11.41 -8.92
C ASN A 221 11.72 -12.34 -8.56
N LEU A 222 10.98 -12.05 -7.52
CA LEU A 222 9.70 -12.72 -7.23
C LEU A 222 8.55 -11.78 -7.60
N ALA A 223 8.36 -11.58 -8.91
CA ALA A 223 7.14 -11.08 -9.50
C ALA A 223 6.26 -12.27 -9.88
#